data_59ec96c2d300a7db51c6bb40fea56047
#
_entry.id   59ec96c2d300a7db51c6bb40fea56047
#
_cell.length_a   1.000
_cell.length_b   1.000
_cell.length_c   1.000
_cell.angle_alpha   90.00
_cell.angle_beta   90.00
_cell.angle_gamma   90.00
#
_symmetry.space_group_name_H-M   'P 1'
#
loop_
_entity.id
_entity.type
_entity.pdbx_description
1 polymer ?
#
loop_
_entity_poly.entity_id
_entity_poly.type
_entity_poly.pdbx_seq_one_letter_code
_entity_poly.pdbx_strand_id
1 'polypeptide(L)'
;MVNKYRNKKVILDGIEFDSRKEAQRWFELRMLERAKEITDLKRQFKFVLIPAQYDMAGGKKGKCLERECAYIADFVYTDKDGHVVVEDTKGFRTDAYIIKRKLMLERYGIRIQEI
;
A
#
# COMPACT_ATOMS: atom_id res chain seq x y z
N MET A 1 -18.61 -12.84 19.27
CA MET A 1 -19.02 -12.85 17.87
C MET A 1 -17.85 -13.24 16.98
N VAL A 2 -18.09 -14.13 16.05
CA VAL A 2 -17.06 -14.56 15.12
C VAL A 2 -17.14 -13.72 13.84
N ASN A 3 -16.03 -13.12 13.45
CA ASN A 3 -15.93 -12.42 12.19
C ASN A 3 -15.24 -13.33 11.17
N LYS A 4 -16.01 -13.90 10.27
CA LYS A 4 -15.52 -14.86 9.29
C LYS A 4 -14.58 -14.23 8.25
N TYR A 5 -14.57 -12.89 8.13
CA TYR A 5 -13.69 -12.20 7.20
C TYR A 5 -12.38 -11.74 7.84
N ARG A 6 -12.26 -11.92 9.15
CA ARG A 6 -11.07 -11.46 9.86
C ARG A 6 -9.94 -12.44 9.67
N ASN A 7 -8.84 -11.95 9.11
CA ASN A 7 -7.60 -12.70 9.05
C ASN A 7 -6.95 -12.72 10.42
N LYS A 8 -6.37 -13.85 10.76
CA LYS A 8 -5.65 -13.97 12.01
C LYS A 8 -4.33 -13.22 11.90
N LYS A 9 -4.10 -12.28 12.81
CA LYS A 9 -2.85 -11.53 12.85
C LYS A 9 -1.71 -12.44 13.26
N VAL A 10 -0.53 -12.19 12.68
CA VAL A 10 0.66 -12.99 12.88
C VAL A 10 1.80 -12.07 13.30
N ILE A 11 2.55 -12.46 14.33
CA ILE A 11 3.74 -11.72 14.76
C ILE A 11 4.95 -12.57 14.44
N LEU A 12 5.83 -12.05 13.57
CA LEU A 12 7.08 -12.72 13.19
C LEU A 12 8.22 -11.69 13.25
N ASP A 13 9.31 -12.07 13.90
CA ASP A 13 10.49 -11.18 14.08
C ASP A 13 10.10 -9.82 14.66
N GLY A 14 9.14 -9.81 15.59
CA GLY A 14 8.69 -8.59 16.23
C GLY A 14 7.81 -7.69 15.37
N ILE A 15 7.44 -8.15 14.17
CA ILE A 15 6.57 -7.39 13.26
C ILE A 15 5.20 -8.05 13.24
N GLU A 16 4.15 -7.23 13.40
CA GLU A 16 2.78 -7.69 13.29
C GLU A 16 2.31 -7.58 11.85
N PHE A 17 1.78 -8.69 11.32
CA PHE A 17 1.22 -8.75 9.97
C PHE A 17 -0.27 -9.04 10.05
N ASP A 18 -1.04 -8.50 9.11
CA ASP A 18 -2.49 -8.71 9.08
C ASP A 18 -2.87 -10.14 8.69
N SER A 19 -1.98 -10.86 8.06
CA SER A 19 -2.23 -12.25 7.67
C SER A 19 -0.94 -13.02 7.55
N ARG A 20 -1.06 -14.35 7.57
CA ARG A 20 0.08 -15.24 7.35
C ARG A 20 0.65 -15.06 5.93
N LYS A 21 -0.23 -14.84 4.96
CA LYS A 21 0.18 -14.62 3.57
C LYS A 21 1.08 -13.39 3.44
N GLU A 22 0.71 -12.30 4.11
CA GLU A 22 1.51 -11.07 4.12
C GLU A 22 2.87 -11.31 4.77
N ALA A 23 2.89 -12.01 5.92
CA ALA A 23 4.14 -12.32 6.61
C ALA A 23 5.06 -13.17 5.73
N GLN A 24 4.51 -14.18 5.09
CA GLN A 24 5.29 -15.07 4.24
C GLN A 24 5.89 -14.29 3.06
N ARG A 25 5.08 -13.42 2.44
CA ARG A 25 5.58 -12.61 1.31
C ARG A 25 6.69 -11.66 1.75
N TRP A 26 6.58 -11.08 2.93
CA TRP A 26 7.62 -10.21 3.47
C TRP A 26 8.97 -10.92 3.55
N PHE A 27 8.98 -12.16 4.06
CA PHE A 27 10.22 -12.93 4.15
C PHE A 27 10.78 -13.26 2.78
N GLU A 28 9.93 -13.59 1.81
CA GLU A 28 10.37 -13.84 0.44
C GLU A 28 11.04 -12.60 -0.14
N LEU A 29 10.40 -11.45 0.04
CA LEU A 29 10.94 -10.18 -0.48
C LEU A 29 12.25 -9.80 0.23
N ARG A 30 12.35 -10.05 1.54
CA ARG A 30 13.59 -9.80 2.27
C ARG A 30 14.73 -10.65 1.72
N MET A 31 14.46 -11.89 1.38
CA MET A 31 15.47 -12.76 0.78
C MET A 31 15.88 -12.25 -0.59
N LEU A 32 14.94 -11.80 -1.39
CA LEU A 32 15.25 -11.22 -2.69
C LEU A 32 16.09 -9.94 -2.56
N GLU A 33 15.81 -9.13 -1.55
CA GLU A 33 16.58 -7.92 -1.29
C GLU A 33 18.02 -8.27 -0.91
N ARG A 34 18.20 -9.27 -0.05
CA ARG A 34 19.54 -9.74 0.34
C ARG A 34 20.32 -10.28 -0.85
N ALA A 35 19.62 -10.93 -1.77
CA ALA A 35 20.22 -11.45 -3.00
C ALA A 35 20.44 -10.37 -4.06
N LYS A 36 20.07 -9.12 -3.75
CA LYS A 36 20.18 -7.97 -4.64
C LYS A 36 19.33 -8.10 -5.90
N GLU A 37 18.27 -8.91 -5.83
CA GLU A 37 17.30 -9.03 -6.91
C GLU A 37 16.32 -7.85 -6.91
N ILE A 38 16.07 -7.27 -5.74
CA ILE A 38 15.27 -6.07 -5.57
C ILE A 38 15.98 -5.12 -4.63
N THR A 39 15.60 -3.84 -4.68
CA THR A 39 16.14 -2.81 -3.80
C THR A 39 15.02 -1.95 -3.23
N ASP A 40 15.34 -1.22 -2.17
CA ASP A 40 14.46 -0.19 -1.60
C ASP A 40 13.12 -0.77 -1.14
N LEU A 41 13.16 -1.93 -0.49
CA LEU A 41 11.97 -2.61 0.00
C LEU A 41 11.36 -1.87 1.19
N LYS A 42 10.05 -1.60 1.09
CA LYS A 42 9.28 -0.92 2.14
C LYS A 42 7.97 -1.65 2.38
N ARG A 43 7.49 -1.60 3.63
CA ARG A 43 6.19 -2.12 4.04
C ARG A 43 5.25 -0.95 4.32
N GLN A 44 3.95 -1.21 4.10
CA GLN A 44 2.89 -0.26 4.52
C GLN A 44 3.21 1.15 4.06
N PHE A 45 3.51 1.27 2.78
CA PHE A 45 3.91 2.55 2.19
C PHE A 45 2.71 3.33 1.68
N LYS A 46 2.63 4.61 2.04
CA LYS A 46 1.49 5.46 1.69
C LYS A 46 1.72 6.19 0.36
N PHE A 47 0.75 6.05 -0.55
CA PHE A 47 0.66 6.85 -1.77
C PHE A 47 -0.51 7.82 -1.62
N VAL A 48 -0.26 9.12 -1.72
CA VAL A 48 -1.34 10.10 -1.72
C VAL A 48 -1.96 10.12 -3.09
N LEU A 49 -3.25 9.84 -3.16
CA LEU A 49 -4.01 9.79 -4.43
C LEU A 49 -4.67 11.13 -4.74
N ILE A 50 -5.29 11.73 -3.73
CA ILE A 50 -5.89 13.05 -3.80
C ILE A 50 -5.41 13.81 -2.58
N PRO A 51 -4.74 14.97 -2.76
CA PRO A 51 -4.26 15.73 -1.61
C PRO A 51 -5.41 16.33 -0.82
N ALA A 52 -5.14 16.66 0.44
CA ALA A 52 -6.11 17.36 1.27
C ALA A 52 -6.52 18.68 0.61
N GLN A 53 -7.77 19.05 0.78
CA GLN A 53 -8.33 20.27 0.17
C GLN A 53 -8.74 21.24 1.24
N TYR A 54 -8.38 22.50 1.04
CA TYR A 54 -8.57 23.55 2.02
C TYR A 54 -9.41 24.68 1.46
N ASP A 55 -10.09 25.39 2.36
CA ASP A 55 -10.83 26.61 1.99
C ASP A 55 -9.80 27.70 1.65
N MET A 56 -9.86 28.19 0.43
CA MET A 56 -8.95 29.23 -0.06
C MET A 56 -9.70 30.56 -0.29
N ALA A 57 -10.92 30.69 0.20
CA ALA A 57 -11.75 31.88 -0.04
C ALA A 57 -11.11 33.17 0.45
N GLY A 58 -10.30 33.10 1.51
CA GLY A 58 -9.62 34.28 2.05
C GLY A 58 -8.28 34.60 1.39
N GLY A 59 -7.94 33.95 0.30
CA GLY A 59 -6.67 34.14 -0.39
C GLY A 59 -5.48 33.46 0.27
N LYS A 60 -5.70 32.71 1.32
CA LYS A 60 -4.69 31.91 2.00
C LYS A 60 -5.33 30.63 2.52
N LYS A 61 -4.47 29.66 2.88
CA LYS A 61 -4.90 28.34 3.33
C LYS A 61 -5.73 28.47 4.61
N GLY A 62 -6.99 28.08 4.53
CA GLY A 62 -7.92 28.10 5.63
C GLY A 62 -8.20 26.71 6.16
N LYS A 63 -9.47 26.47 6.53
CA LYS A 63 -9.92 25.21 7.09
C LYS A 63 -9.80 24.07 6.10
N CYS A 64 -9.42 22.90 6.58
CA CYS A 64 -9.42 21.68 5.75
C CYS A 64 -10.86 21.26 5.46
N LEU A 65 -11.25 21.27 4.19
CA LEU A 65 -12.58 20.87 3.73
C LEU A 65 -12.67 19.37 3.50
N GLU A 66 -11.63 18.79 2.91
CA GLU A 66 -11.56 17.36 2.64
C GLU A 66 -10.18 16.83 2.99
N ARG A 67 -10.14 15.69 3.64
CA ARG A 67 -8.88 15.03 3.96
C ARG A 67 -8.28 14.39 2.73
N GLU A 68 -6.99 14.14 2.75
CA GLU A 68 -6.35 13.42 1.65
C GLU A 68 -6.95 12.03 1.48
N CYS A 69 -6.97 11.56 0.25
CA CYS A 69 -7.27 10.17 -0.07
C CYS A 69 -5.95 9.48 -0.37
N ALA A 70 -5.67 8.39 0.32
CA ALA A 70 -4.40 7.69 0.19
C ALA A 70 -4.61 6.19 0.05
N TYR A 71 -3.64 5.53 -0.58
CA TYR A 71 -3.56 4.08 -0.66
C TYR A 71 -2.34 3.62 0.12
N ILE A 72 -2.51 2.64 0.98
CA ILE A 72 -1.40 2.04 1.74
C ILE A 72 -1.08 0.70 1.09
N ALA A 73 0.09 0.60 0.47
CA ALA A 73 0.55 -0.63 -0.16
C ALA A 73 1.18 -1.55 0.88
N ASP A 74 0.94 -2.85 0.76
CA ASP A 74 1.58 -3.81 1.64
C ASP A 74 3.09 -3.81 1.43
N PHE A 75 3.55 -3.81 0.17
CA PHE A 75 4.97 -3.81 -0.17
C PHE A 75 5.24 -2.94 -1.38
N VAL A 76 6.37 -2.24 -1.34
CA VAL A 76 6.87 -1.44 -2.45
C VAL A 76 8.37 -1.70 -2.57
N TYR A 77 8.85 -1.91 -3.78
CA TYR A 77 10.27 -2.10 -4.02
C TYR A 77 10.61 -1.74 -5.47
N THR A 78 11.90 -1.71 -5.76
CA THR A 78 12.40 -1.46 -7.12
C THR A 78 12.99 -2.77 -7.65
N ASP A 79 12.59 -3.20 -8.85
CA ASP A 79 13.11 -4.41 -9.46
C ASP A 79 14.47 -4.15 -10.13
N LYS A 80 15.06 -5.19 -10.72
CA LYS A 80 16.38 -5.08 -11.37
C LYS A 80 16.40 -4.13 -12.55
N ASP A 81 15.24 -3.94 -13.18
CA ASP A 81 15.14 -3.05 -14.35
C ASP A 81 14.89 -1.60 -13.93
N GLY A 82 14.82 -1.32 -12.64
CA GLY A 82 14.59 0.02 -12.11
C GLY A 82 13.12 0.39 -12.01
N HIS A 83 12.20 -0.55 -12.20
CA HIS A 83 10.77 -0.28 -12.10
C HIS A 83 10.30 -0.38 -10.64
N VAL A 84 9.43 0.54 -10.25
CA VAL A 84 8.76 0.49 -8.95
C VAL A 84 7.65 -0.55 -9.03
N VAL A 85 7.68 -1.53 -8.11
CA VAL A 85 6.68 -2.57 -8.02
C VAL A 85 5.90 -2.37 -6.72
N VAL A 86 4.57 -2.43 -6.82
CA VAL A 86 3.66 -2.30 -5.68
C VAL A 86 2.88 -3.59 -5.57
N GLU A 87 2.93 -4.22 -4.40
CA GLU A 87 2.22 -5.47 -4.13
C GLU A 87 1.18 -5.30 -3.03
N ASP A 88 0.07 -5.99 -3.21
CA ASP A 88 -1.00 -6.02 -2.22
C ASP A 88 -1.48 -7.45 -2.05
N THR A 89 -1.60 -7.89 -0.80
CA THR A 89 -2.01 -9.26 -0.46
C THR A 89 -3.50 -9.38 -0.19
N LYS A 90 -4.31 -8.45 -0.70
CA LYS A 90 -5.74 -8.44 -0.43
C LYS A 90 -6.45 -9.68 -0.94
N GLY A 91 -7.16 -10.36 -0.04
CA GLY A 91 -8.02 -11.48 -0.41
C GLY A 91 -9.38 -11.03 -0.91
N PHE A 92 -9.79 -9.82 -0.58
CA PHE A 92 -11.10 -9.28 -0.93
C PHE A 92 -10.98 -7.85 -1.44
N ARG A 93 -11.62 -7.57 -2.59
CA ARG A 93 -11.58 -6.26 -3.22
C ARG A 93 -12.84 -5.47 -2.89
N THR A 94 -12.69 -4.47 -2.02
CA THR A 94 -13.78 -3.54 -1.72
C THR A 94 -13.93 -2.53 -2.86
N ASP A 95 -15.08 -1.85 -2.93
CA ASP A 95 -15.28 -0.79 -3.91
C ASP A 95 -14.25 0.33 -3.72
N ALA A 96 -13.97 0.68 -2.46
CA ALA A 96 -12.97 1.71 -2.16
C ALA A 96 -11.59 1.31 -2.69
N TYR A 97 -11.20 0.04 -2.51
CA TYR A 97 -9.92 -0.44 -3.02
C TYR A 97 -9.87 -0.37 -4.55
N ILE A 98 -10.95 -0.77 -5.23
CA ILE A 98 -11.00 -0.73 -6.70
C ILE A 98 -10.79 0.69 -7.21
N ILE A 99 -11.43 1.68 -6.55
CA ILE A 99 -11.26 3.08 -6.92
C ILE A 99 -9.81 3.52 -6.69
N LYS A 100 -9.22 3.15 -5.55
CA LYS A 100 -7.83 3.50 -5.25
C LYS A 100 -6.86 2.85 -6.23
N ARG A 101 -7.13 1.62 -6.65
CA ARG A 101 -6.32 0.93 -7.66
C ARG A 101 -6.32 1.71 -8.98
N LYS A 102 -7.49 2.19 -9.39
CA LYS A 102 -7.63 2.99 -10.61
C LYS A 102 -6.89 4.31 -10.49
N LEU A 103 -6.96 4.95 -9.32
CA LEU A 103 -6.25 6.20 -9.06
C LEU A 103 -4.73 6.00 -9.03
N MET A 104 -4.26 4.86 -8.54
CA MET A 104 -2.84 4.54 -8.60
C MET A 104 -2.34 4.49 -10.04
N LEU A 105 -3.11 3.85 -10.92
CA LEU A 105 -2.74 3.78 -12.33
C LEU A 105 -2.80 5.15 -12.99
N GLU A 106 -3.85 5.92 -12.71
CA GLU A 106 -4.02 7.25 -13.30
C GLU A 106 -2.96 8.24 -12.85
N ARG A 107 -2.70 8.29 -11.54
CA ARG A 107 -1.81 9.30 -10.98
C ARG A 107 -0.34 8.95 -11.09
N TYR A 108 0.00 7.68 -10.86
CA TYR A 108 1.41 7.26 -10.79
C TYR A 108 1.82 6.34 -11.94
N GLY A 109 0.88 5.91 -12.75
CA GLY A 109 1.18 4.93 -13.78
C GLY A 109 1.53 3.56 -13.22
N ILE A 110 1.17 3.29 -11.97
CA ILE A 110 1.53 2.04 -11.29
C ILE A 110 0.35 1.10 -11.26
N ARG A 111 0.58 -0.12 -11.73
CA ARG A 111 -0.41 -1.18 -11.69
C ARG A 111 -0.11 -2.07 -10.50
N ILE A 112 -1.03 -2.10 -9.54
CA ILE A 112 -0.86 -2.88 -8.32
C ILE A 112 -0.82 -4.37 -8.65
N GLN A 113 0.19 -5.08 -8.13
CA GLN A 113 0.30 -6.53 -8.24
C GLN A 113 -0.49 -7.13 -7.08
N GLU A 114 -1.60 -7.77 -7.39
CA GLU A 114 -2.44 -8.45 -6.40
C GLU A 114 -1.95 -9.89 -6.27
N ILE A 115 -1.42 -10.23 -5.11
CA ILE A 115 -0.81 -11.55 -4.89
C ILE A 115 -1.58 -12.38 -3.88
#